data_0fc1e800337b896e688a08cd638c277e
#
_entry.id   0fc1e800337b896e688a08cd638c277e
#
_cell.length_a   1.000
_cell.length_b   1.000
_cell.length_c   1.000
_cell.angle_alpha   90.00
_cell.angle_beta   90.00
_cell.angle_gamma   90.00
#
_symmetry.space_group_name_H-M   'P 1'
#
loop_
_entity.id
_entity.type
_entity.pdbx_description
1 polymer ?
#
loop_
_entity_poly.entity_id
_entity_poly.type
_entity_poly.pdbx_seq_one_letter_code
_entity_poly.pdbx_strand_id
1 'polypeptide(L)'
;AIINKLKNGWGKPAQRKYTGDDYECISHYFKRNANENSIDDITWNDLGMDDIFRMMNNTNSSAGQEYLYRMLRQPDADMESLKKLDKLATAIDKNASKRLELQKIFVWIGRAKHISISDYCDVVVGLDKKSNALHYASLLFLVAAIVFTCVINPVIGIWLCIAAVAFSIITYYKFKA
;
A
#
# COMPACT_ATOMS: atom_id res chain seq x y z
N ALA A 1 13.39 10.76 17.61
CA ALA A 1 11.99 10.88 18.06
C ALA A 1 11.21 9.57 17.84
N ILE A 2 11.17 8.99 16.62
CA ILE A 2 10.36 7.79 16.29
C ILE A 2 10.80 6.56 17.12
N ILE A 3 12.09 6.27 17.22
CA ILE A 3 12.61 5.11 17.96
C ILE A 3 12.19 5.15 19.45
N ASN A 4 12.28 6.31 20.07
CA ASN A 4 11.88 6.48 21.47
C ASN A 4 10.37 6.29 21.63
N LYS A 5 9.56 6.75 20.67
CA LYS A 5 8.11 6.53 20.65
C LYS A 5 7.78 5.04 20.57
N LEU A 6 8.47 4.29 19.70
CA LEU A 6 8.26 2.84 19.56
C LEU A 6 8.64 2.08 20.82
N LYS A 7 9.81 2.39 21.43
CA LYS A 7 10.25 1.75 22.67
C LYS A 7 9.28 2.02 23.83
N ASN A 8 8.88 3.28 23.99
CA ASN A 8 8.05 3.71 25.12
C ASN A 8 6.55 3.36 24.95
N GLY A 9 6.12 3.05 23.72
CA GLY A 9 4.75 2.67 23.41
C GLY A 9 4.46 1.17 23.55
N TRP A 10 5.49 0.32 23.69
CA TRP A 10 5.31 -1.12 23.80
C TRP A 10 4.51 -1.49 25.05
N GLY A 11 3.51 -2.37 24.91
CA GLY A 11 2.66 -2.82 25.99
C GLY A 11 1.65 -1.78 26.53
N LYS A 12 1.54 -0.62 25.88
CA LYS A 12 0.57 0.41 26.25
C LYS A 12 -0.62 0.41 25.29
N PRO A 13 -1.83 0.74 25.79
CA PRO A 13 -2.99 0.93 24.91
C PRO A 13 -2.71 1.99 23.84
N ALA A 14 -3.21 1.76 22.64
CA ALA A 14 -3.12 2.75 21.57
C ALA A 14 -4.02 3.96 21.90
N GLN A 15 -3.50 5.16 21.63
CA GLN A 15 -4.24 6.42 21.82
C GLN A 15 -4.53 7.05 20.46
N ARG A 16 -5.35 6.38 19.63
CA ARG A 16 -5.68 6.84 18.30
C ARG A 16 -7.14 7.21 18.20
N LYS A 17 -7.41 8.28 17.47
CA LYS A 17 -8.76 8.66 17.09
C LYS A 17 -9.02 8.17 15.67
N TYR A 18 -10.18 7.63 15.43
CA TYR A 18 -10.66 7.15 14.14
C TYR A 18 -11.92 7.91 13.78
N THR A 19 -12.06 8.25 12.52
CA THR A 19 -13.30 8.77 11.91
C THR A 19 -14.11 7.63 11.32
N GLY A 20 -15.35 7.88 10.92
CA GLY A 20 -16.16 6.90 10.18
C GLY A 20 -15.46 6.43 8.90
N ASP A 21 -14.87 7.34 8.16
CA ASP A 21 -14.14 7.05 6.92
C ASP A 21 -12.91 6.15 7.17
N ASP A 22 -12.24 6.32 8.32
CA ASP A 22 -11.12 5.44 8.70
C ASP A 22 -11.60 4.00 8.91
N TYR A 23 -12.73 3.82 9.62
CA TYR A 23 -13.31 2.50 9.84
C TYR A 23 -13.80 1.85 8.55
N GLU A 24 -14.37 2.64 7.65
CA GLU A 24 -14.79 2.16 6.34
C GLU A 24 -13.58 1.56 5.60
N CYS A 25 -12.50 2.32 5.44
CA CYS A 25 -11.28 1.85 4.78
C CYS A 25 -10.68 0.61 5.48
N ILE A 26 -10.62 0.60 6.82
CA ILE A 26 -10.09 -0.52 7.60
C ILE A 26 -10.92 -1.78 7.41
N SER A 27 -12.24 -1.65 7.25
CA SER A 27 -13.17 -2.78 7.13
C SER A 27 -13.12 -3.47 5.76
N HIS A 28 -12.58 -2.85 4.71
CA HIS A 28 -12.64 -3.38 3.35
C HIS A 28 -11.99 -4.76 3.22
N TYR A 29 -10.80 -4.95 3.81
CA TYR A 29 -10.13 -6.24 3.77
C TYR A 29 -10.96 -7.34 4.44
N PHE A 30 -11.60 -7.04 5.57
CA PHE A 30 -12.52 -7.97 6.23
C PHE A 30 -13.74 -8.25 5.35
N LYS A 31 -14.44 -7.22 4.85
CA LYS A 31 -15.66 -7.38 4.04
C LYS A 31 -15.47 -8.27 2.82
N ARG A 32 -14.29 -8.23 2.21
CA ARG A 32 -13.95 -9.11 1.06
C ARG A 32 -13.69 -10.55 1.44
N ASN A 33 -13.24 -10.79 2.66
CA ASN A 33 -12.87 -12.11 3.15
C ASN A 33 -13.84 -12.63 4.22
N ALA A 34 -14.98 -11.99 4.41
CA ALA A 34 -15.99 -12.42 5.36
C ALA A 34 -16.55 -13.80 4.97
N ASN A 35 -16.81 -14.63 5.96
CA ASN A 35 -17.40 -15.96 5.82
C ASN A 35 -18.54 -16.12 6.83
N GLU A 36 -19.17 -17.29 6.85
CA GLU A 36 -20.34 -17.59 7.69
C GLU A 36 -20.04 -17.49 9.20
N ASN A 37 -18.78 -17.67 9.60
CA ASN A 37 -18.36 -17.60 11.00
C ASN A 37 -17.89 -16.19 11.40
N SER A 38 -18.01 -15.21 10.52
CA SER A 38 -17.61 -13.83 10.81
C SER A 38 -18.58 -13.19 11.79
N ILE A 39 -18.03 -12.40 12.73
CA ILE A 39 -18.84 -11.59 13.66
C ILE A 39 -19.56 -10.51 12.86
N ASP A 40 -20.88 -10.49 12.93
CA ASP A 40 -21.73 -9.50 12.28
C ASP A 40 -21.63 -8.12 12.96
N ASP A 41 -22.23 -7.11 12.32
CA ASP A 41 -22.16 -5.75 12.83
C ASP A 41 -22.96 -5.55 14.12
N ILE A 42 -24.03 -6.30 14.32
CA ILE A 42 -24.85 -6.23 15.54
C ILE A 42 -24.03 -6.74 16.72
N THR A 43 -23.52 -7.96 16.61
CA THR A 43 -22.67 -8.57 17.64
C THR A 43 -21.41 -7.74 17.91
N TRP A 44 -20.79 -7.18 16.87
CA TRP A 44 -19.64 -6.29 17.01
C TRP A 44 -19.96 -5.05 17.84
N ASN A 45 -21.10 -4.40 17.59
CA ASN A 45 -21.53 -3.22 18.32
C ASN A 45 -21.94 -3.55 19.76
N ASP A 46 -22.67 -4.65 19.97
CA ASP A 46 -23.11 -5.08 21.29
C ASP A 46 -21.93 -5.40 22.22
N LEU A 47 -20.85 -5.94 21.67
CA LEU A 47 -19.61 -6.21 22.41
C LEU A 47 -18.70 -4.97 22.57
N GLY A 48 -19.05 -3.83 22.00
CA GLY A 48 -18.22 -2.62 22.04
C GLY A 48 -16.85 -2.80 21.39
N MET A 49 -16.78 -3.62 20.34
CA MET A 49 -15.51 -4.04 19.72
C MET A 49 -14.72 -2.90 19.08
N ASP A 50 -15.37 -1.79 18.72
CA ASP A 50 -14.65 -0.59 18.24
C ASP A 50 -13.73 -0.02 19.32
N ASP A 51 -14.12 -0.02 20.56
CA ASP A 51 -13.29 0.44 21.67
C ASP A 51 -12.13 -0.52 21.91
N ILE A 52 -12.39 -1.83 21.86
CA ILE A 52 -11.37 -2.87 21.98
C ILE A 52 -10.36 -2.74 20.82
N PHE A 53 -10.84 -2.61 19.59
CA PHE A 53 -9.99 -2.40 18.42
C PHE A 53 -9.10 -1.15 18.59
N ARG A 54 -9.69 -0.03 19.03
CA ARG A 54 -8.94 1.23 19.27
C ARG A 54 -7.81 1.04 20.28
N MET A 55 -8.07 0.35 21.37
CA MET A 55 -7.07 0.09 22.41
C MET A 55 -5.96 -0.85 21.92
N MET A 56 -6.31 -1.87 21.14
CA MET A 56 -5.37 -2.89 20.65
C MET A 56 -4.56 -2.42 19.45
N ASN A 57 -5.06 -1.47 18.67
CA ASN A 57 -4.44 -1.10 17.39
C ASN A 57 -3.15 -0.27 17.56
N ASN A 58 -2.09 -0.96 17.96
CA ASN A 58 -0.72 -0.44 17.97
C ASN A 58 0.03 -0.70 16.64
N THR A 59 -0.65 -1.17 15.59
CA THR A 59 -0.02 -1.43 14.29
C THR A 59 0.58 -0.15 13.70
N ASN A 60 1.65 -0.27 12.95
CA ASN A 60 2.37 0.86 12.37
C ASN A 60 2.14 1.04 10.87
N SER A 61 1.32 0.20 10.25
CA SER A 61 0.98 0.25 8.82
C SER A 61 -0.52 0.09 8.60
N SER A 62 -1.03 0.56 7.44
CA SER A 62 -2.43 0.36 7.04
C SER A 62 -2.77 -1.12 6.89
N ALA A 63 -1.92 -1.91 6.23
CA ALA A 63 -2.12 -3.35 6.11
C ALA A 63 -2.22 -4.05 7.47
N GLY A 64 -1.40 -3.63 8.44
CA GLY A 64 -1.46 -4.18 9.79
C GLY A 64 -2.77 -3.89 10.51
N GLN A 65 -3.34 -2.70 10.35
CA GLN A 65 -4.63 -2.37 10.98
C GLN A 65 -5.81 -3.07 10.31
N GLU A 66 -5.83 -3.18 8.98
CA GLU A 66 -6.83 -3.95 8.24
C GLU A 66 -6.80 -5.44 8.62
N TYR A 67 -5.60 -6.00 8.75
CA TYR A 67 -5.42 -7.39 9.18
C TYR A 67 -5.85 -7.61 10.63
N LEU A 68 -5.52 -6.71 11.57
CA LEU A 68 -5.97 -6.77 12.96
C LEU A 68 -7.50 -6.72 13.04
N TYR A 69 -8.13 -5.81 12.29
CA TYR A 69 -9.59 -5.71 12.25
C TYR A 69 -10.23 -7.01 11.77
N ARG A 70 -9.69 -7.61 10.68
CA ARG A 70 -10.14 -8.92 10.20
C ARG A 70 -9.96 -10.01 11.26
N MET A 71 -8.81 -10.07 11.94
CA MET A 71 -8.57 -11.08 12.98
C MET A 71 -9.60 -11.01 14.11
N LEU A 72 -10.00 -9.81 14.50
CA LEU A 72 -11.03 -9.62 15.53
C LEU A 72 -12.44 -9.97 15.04
N ARG A 73 -12.70 -9.81 13.75
CA ARG A 73 -13.98 -10.15 13.10
C ARG A 73 -14.12 -11.62 12.72
N GLN A 74 -13.01 -12.36 12.61
CA GLN A 74 -12.99 -13.76 12.20
C GLN A 74 -12.21 -14.60 13.20
N PRO A 75 -12.89 -15.12 14.24
CA PRO A 75 -12.24 -15.93 15.27
C PRO A 75 -11.93 -17.39 14.84
N ASP A 76 -11.93 -17.69 13.55
CA ASP A 76 -11.78 -19.04 12.98
C ASP A 76 -10.40 -19.67 13.09
N ALA A 77 -9.54 -19.15 13.95
CA ALA A 77 -8.21 -19.70 14.07
C ALA A 77 -8.26 -21.12 14.65
N ASP A 78 -7.79 -22.10 13.89
CA ASP A 78 -7.56 -23.44 14.40
C ASP A 78 -6.50 -23.43 15.52
N MET A 79 -6.50 -24.47 16.35
CA MET A 79 -5.59 -24.56 17.50
C MET A 79 -4.12 -24.54 17.10
N GLU A 80 -3.76 -25.03 15.92
CA GLU A 80 -2.38 -25.03 15.43
C GLU A 80 -1.94 -23.62 15.04
N SER A 81 -2.80 -22.90 14.34
CA SER A 81 -2.58 -21.48 13.99
C SER A 81 -2.44 -20.59 15.21
N LEU A 82 -3.28 -20.79 16.22
CA LEU A 82 -3.19 -20.07 17.49
C LEU A 82 -1.86 -20.34 18.20
N LYS A 83 -1.41 -21.60 18.27
CA LYS A 83 -0.12 -21.96 18.84
C LYS A 83 1.07 -21.36 18.08
N LYS A 84 0.98 -21.28 16.74
CA LYS A 84 2.01 -20.62 15.92
C LYS A 84 2.05 -19.12 16.20
N LEU A 85 0.89 -18.48 16.31
CA LEU A 85 0.77 -17.07 16.63
C LEU A 85 1.34 -16.76 18.03
N ASP A 86 1.00 -17.55 19.03
CA ASP A 86 1.51 -17.43 20.40
C ASP A 86 3.05 -17.57 20.47
N LYS A 87 3.60 -18.57 19.79
CA LYS A 87 5.06 -18.73 19.68
C LYS A 87 5.73 -17.51 19.04
N LEU A 88 5.14 -16.97 17.96
CA LEU A 88 5.65 -15.79 17.28
C LEU A 88 5.57 -14.56 18.19
N ALA A 89 4.45 -14.35 18.84
CA ALA A 89 4.24 -13.24 19.78
C ALA A 89 5.27 -13.31 20.93
N THR A 90 5.43 -14.49 21.52
CA THR A 90 6.42 -14.73 22.57
C THR A 90 7.87 -14.48 22.09
N ALA A 91 8.22 -14.90 20.88
CA ALA A 91 9.55 -14.68 20.32
C ALA A 91 9.83 -13.19 20.08
N ILE A 92 8.83 -12.43 19.61
CA ILE A 92 8.92 -10.99 19.39
C ILE A 92 8.99 -10.25 20.75
N ASP A 93 8.22 -10.68 21.73
CA ASP A 93 8.21 -10.07 23.06
C ASP A 93 9.56 -10.22 23.75
N LYS A 94 10.15 -11.41 23.72
CA LYS A 94 11.46 -11.71 24.31
C LYS A 94 12.64 -11.01 23.62
N ASN A 95 12.49 -10.57 22.36
CA ASN A 95 13.59 -9.95 21.61
C ASN A 95 13.31 -8.51 21.24
N ALA A 96 13.56 -7.60 22.16
CA ALA A 96 13.31 -6.17 21.99
C ALA A 96 14.05 -5.55 20.78
N SER A 97 15.24 -6.06 20.42
CA SER A 97 16.00 -5.55 19.28
C SER A 97 15.34 -5.91 17.96
N LYS A 98 15.04 -7.19 17.74
CA LYS A 98 14.35 -7.66 16.53
C LYS A 98 12.94 -7.04 16.40
N ARG A 99 12.22 -6.94 17.51
CA ARG A 99 10.93 -6.24 17.56
C ARG A 99 11.05 -4.81 17.07
N LEU A 100 12.04 -4.06 17.55
CA LEU A 100 12.25 -2.68 17.14
C LEU A 100 12.61 -2.56 15.64
N GLU A 101 13.39 -3.48 15.11
CA GLU A 101 13.73 -3.54 13.68
C GLU A 101 12.47 -3.75 12.83
N LEU A 102 11.63 -4.72 13.19
CA LEU A 102 10.34 -4.95 12.52
C LEU A 102 9.42 -3.73 12.62
N GLN A 103 9.30 -3.13 13.80
CA GLN A 103 8.49 -1.92 13.99
C GLN A 103 8.97 -0.76 13.11
N LYS A 104 10.28 -0.58 12.93
CA LYS A 104 10.83 0.44 12.02
C LYS A 104 10.42 0.20 10.58
N ILE A 105 10.46 -1.05 10.11
CA ILE A 105 10.04 -1.41 8.74
C ILE A 105 8.56 -1.06 8.55
N PHE A 106 7.68 -1.44 9.47
CA PHE A 106 6.26 -1.12 9.37
C PHE A 106 5.97 0.38 9.49
N VAL A 107 6.73 1.12 10.29
CA VAL A 107 6.64 2.59 10.34
C VAL A 107 7.09 3.22 9.03
N TRP A 108 8.09 2.64 8.38
CA TRP A 108 8.58 3.12 7.09
C TRP A 108 7.56 2.86 5.96
N ILE A 109 6.91 1.70 5.97
CA ILE A 109 5.76 1.41 5.09
C ILE A 109 4.65 2.44 5.34
N GLY A 110 4.40 2.77 6.61
CA GLY A 110 3.50 3.83 7.02
C GLY A 110 2.02 3.50 6.85
N ARG A 111 1.22 4.55 6.96
CA ARG A 111 -0.24 4.51 6.85
C ARG A 111 -0.72 5.42 5.76
N ALA A 112 -1.49 4.88 4.86
CA ALA A 112 -2.30 5.66 3.95
C ALA A 112 -3.53 6.21 4.71
N LYS A 113 -3.93 7.43 4.42
CA LYS A 113 -5.17 8.01 4.90
C LYS A 113 -6.25 7.85 3.85
N HIS A 114 -7.45 7.50 4.27
CA HIS A 114 -8.63 7.40 3.41
C HIS A 114 -8.48 6.43 2.21
N ILE A 115 -7.59 5.45 2.32
CA ILE A 115 -7.38 4.43 1.30
C ILE A 115 -7.16 3.09 1.99
N SER A 116 -7.93 2.08 1.59
CA SER A 116 -7.67 0.69 1.97
C SER A 116 -6.49 0.15 1.15
N ILE A 117 -5.54 -0.48 1.80
CA ILE A 117 -4.40 -1.11 1.13
C ILE A 117 -4.86 -2.30 0.28
N SER A 118 -5.88 -3.03 0.73
CA SER A 118 -6.44 -4.13 -0.05
C SER A 118 -7.04 -3.64 -1.38
N ASP A 119 -7.77 -2.52 -1.38
CA ASP A 119 -8.30 -1.90 -2.59
C ASP A 119 -7.20 -1.41 -3.51
N TYR A 120 -6.18 -0.78 -2.93
CA TYR A 120 -5.04 -0.31 -3.70
C TYR A 120 -4.29 -1.46 -4.39
N CYS A 121 -4.10 -2.58 -3.69
CA CYS A 121 -3.47 -3.76 -4.28
C CYS A 121 -4.27 -4.31 -5.46
N ASP A 122 -5.60 -4.33 -5.39
CA ASP A 122 -6.45 -4.80 -6.50
C ASP A 122 -6.35 -3.87 -7.71
N VAL A 123 -6.36 -2.56 -7.47
CA VAL A 123 -6.15 -1.58 -8.56
C VAL A 123 -4.79 -1.82 -9.22
N VAL A 124 -3.72 -2.01 -8.43
CA VAL A 124 -2.37 -2.24 -8.96
C VAL A 124 -2.28 -3.56 -9.74
N VAL A 125 -2.92 -4.63 -9.23
CA VAL A 125 -2.96 -5.94 -9.91
C VAL A 125 -3.76 -5.86 -11.21
N GLY A 126 -4.83 -5.05 -11.24
CA GLY A 126 -5.64 -4.81 -12.42
C GLY A 126 -5.04 -3.86 -13.46
N LEU A 127 -3.90 -3.23 -13.17
CA LEU A 127 -3.23 -2.36 -14.13
C LEU A 127 -2.58 -3.18 -15.25
N ASP A 128 -3.01 -2.91 -16.48
CA ASP A 128 -2.37 -3.47 -17.66
C ASP A 128 -0.90 -3.05 -17.77
N LYS A 129 -0.04 -3.99 -18.11
CA LYS A 129 1.36 -3.70 -18.44
C LYS A 129 1.42 -2.82 -19.69
N LYS A 130 1.49 -1.52 -19.52
CA LYS A 130 1.72 -0.61 -20.65
C LYS A 130 3.17 -0.79 -21.15
N SER A 131 3.30 -1.08 -22.45
CA SER A 131 4.62 -1.21 -23.09
C SER A 131 5.23 0.17 -23.33
N ASN A 132 6.48 0.36 -22.93
CA ASN A 132 7.23 1.58 -23.21
C ASN A 132 7.85 1.59 -24.62
N ALA A 133 7.54 0.59 -25.47
CA ALA A 133 8.13 0.46 -26.81
C ALA A 133 7.97 1.72 -27.67
N LEU A 134 6.79 2.37 -27.57
CA LEU A 134 6.51 3.59 -28.34
C LEU A 134 7.37 4.79 -27.87
N HIS A 135 7.69 4.87 -26.58
CA HIS A 135 8.58 5.89 -26.05
C HIS A 135 10.03 5.65 -26.48
N TYR A 136 10.48 4.41 -26.50
CA TYR A 136 11.80 4.08 -27.07
C TYR A 136 11.88 4.36 -28.56
N ALA A 137 10.82 4.05 -29.33
CA ALA A 137 10.75 4.38 -30.75
C ALA A 137 10.80 5.90 -30.99
N SER A 138 10.09 6.71 -30.19
CA SER A 138 10.10 8.17 -30.29
C SER A 138 11.47 8.75 -29.94
N LEU A 139 12.17 8.19 -28.95
CA LEU A 139 13.53 8.59 -28.59
C LEU A 139 14.51 8.27 -29.72
N LEU A 140 14.42 7.08 -30.29
CA LEU A 140 15.28 6.65 -31.41
C LEU A 140 15.06 7.54 -32.66
N PHE A 141 13.81 7.90 -32.94
CA PHE A 141 13.46 8.82 -34.01
C PHE A 141 14.05 10.22 -33.80
N LEU A 142 14.01 10.74 -32.57
CA LEU A 142 14.62 12.01 -32.22
C LEU A 142 16.14 12.00 -32.43
N VAL A 143 16.81 10.93 -31.95
CA VAL A 143 18.28 10.78 -32.14
C VAL A 143 18.63 10.71 -33.61
N ALA A 144 17.86 9.95 -34.41
CA ALA A 144 18.08 9.86 -35.85
C ALA A 144 17.90 11.22 -36.55
N ALA A 145 16.87 12.01 -36.14
CA ALA A 145 16.64 13.35 -36.67
C ALA A 145 17.79 14.31 -36.35
N ILE A 146 18.40 14.24 -35.16
CA ILE A 146 19.58 15.04 -34.78
C ILE A 146 20.79 14.66 -35.64
N VAL A 147 21.05 13.37 -35.78
CA VAL A 147 22.18 12.89 -36.65
C VAL A 147 21.99 13.34 -38.08
N PHE A 148 20.78 13.24 -38.63
CA PHE A 148 20.46 13.70 -39.97
C PHE A 148 20.70 15.21 -40.14
N THR A 149 20.34 16.01 -39.15
CA THR A 149 20.61 17.47 -39.12
C THR A 149 22.10 17.78 -39.23
N CYS A 150 22.93 17.03 -38.50
CA CYS A 150 24.37 17.28 -38.43
C CYS A 150 25.13 16.80 -39.69
N VAL A 151 24.65 15.70 -40.30
CA VAL A 151 25.45 15.01 -41.36
C VAL A 151 24.96 15.30 -42.77
N ILE A 152 23.65 15.50 -43.00
CA ILE A 152 23.07 15.51 -44.32
C ILE A 152 22.54 16.89 -44.70
N ASN A 153 21.56 17.38 -44.02
CA ASN A 153 20.96 18.68 -44.33
C ASN A 153 20.34 19.37 -43.11
N PRO A 154 20.90 20.50 -42.64
CA PRO A 154 20.42 21.17 -41.46
C PRO A 154 19.00 21.72 -41.57
N VAL A 155 18.57 22.15 -42.75
CA VAL A 155 17.22 22.74 -42.92
C VAL A 155 16.12 21.68 -42.78
N ILE A 156 16.30 20.55 -43.49
CA ILE A 156 15.33 19.43 -43.41
C ILE A 156 15.39 18.77 -42.01
N GLY A 157 16.59 18.65 -41.46
CA GLY A 157 16.79 18.06 -40.15
C GLY A 157 16.07 18.80 -39.01
N ILE A 158 16.04 20.15 -39.04
CA ILE A 158 15.32 20.97 -38.07
C ILE A 158 13.82 20.63 -38.10
N TRP A 159 13.23 20.51 -39.28
CA TRP A 159 11.83 20.14 -39.43
C TRP A 159 11.52 18.73 -38.90
N LEU A 160 12.45 17.79 -39.11
CA LEU A 160 12.35 16.43 -38.57
C LEU A 160 12.45 16.42 -37.04
N CYS A 161 13.29 17.25 -36.45
CA CYS A 161 13.37 17.38 -34.98
C CYS A 161 12.07 17.94 -34.39
N ILE A 162 11.49 18.97 -35.03
CA ILE A 162 10.21 19.53 -34.60
C ILE A 162 9.10 18.47 -34.68
N ALA A 163 9.05 17.70 -35.78
CA ALA A 163 8.09 16.60 -35.94
C ALA A 163 8.30 15.49 -34.87
N ALA A 164 9.55 15.14 -34.55
CA ALA A 164 9.85 14.15 -33.52
C ALA A 164 9.41 14.60 -32.13
N VAL A 165 9.62 15.88 -31.77
CA VAL A 165 9.16 16.45 -30.50
C VAL A 165 7.63 16.48 -30.46
N ALA A 166 6.96 16.92 -31.51
CA ALA A 166 5.50 16.92 -31.58
C ALA A 166 4.93 15.50 -31.42
N PHE A 167 5.50 14.53 -32.10
CA PHE A 167 5.12 13.11 -31.95
C PHE A 167 5.32 12.60 -30.52
N SER A 168 6.43 12.96 -29.89
CA SER A 168 6.70 12.59 -28.50
C SER A 168 5.68 13.18 -27.53
N ILE A 169 5.27 14.43 -27.72
CA ILE A 169 4.22 15.09 -26.94
C ILE A 169 2.88 14.40 -27.12
N ILE A 170 2.47 14.12 -28.36
CA ILE A 170 1.19 13.44 -28.66
C ILE A 170 1.16 12.05 -28.02
N THR A 171 2.25 11.27 -28.15
CA THR A 171 2.33 9.95 -27.53
C THR A 171 2.25 10.02 -26.03
N TYR A 172 2.91 10.99 -25.39
CA TYR A 172 2.84 11.19 -23.93
C TYR A 172 1.39 11.43 -23.46
N TYR A 173 0.67 12.34 -24.09
CA TYR A 173 -0.72 12.63 -23.70
C TYR A 173 -1.66 11.47 -23.96
N LYS A 174 -1.49 10.74 -25.05
CA LYS A 174 -2.30 9.56 -25.38
C LYS A 174 -2.11 8.41 -24.36
N PHE A 175 -0.92 8.28 -23.78
CA PHE A 175 -0.65 7.26 -22.76
C PHE A 175 -1.03 7.69 -21.34
N LYS A 176 -1.23 8.98 -21.13
CA LYS A 176 -1.65 9.53 -19.83
C LYS A 176 -3.18 9.50 -19.64
N ALA A 177 -3.95 9.45 -20.72
CA ALA A 177 -5.41 9.31 -20.72
C ALA A 177 -5.83 7.85 -20.54
#